data_3cc3603bbb24e0b267f9403553b26fb7
#
_entry.id   3cc3603bbb24e0b267f9403553b26fb7
#
_cell.length_a   1.000
_cell.length_b   1.000
_cell.length_c   1.000
_cell.angle_alpha   90.00
_cell.angle_beta   90.00
_cell.angle_gamma   90.00
#
_symmetry.space_group_name_H-M   'P 1'
#
loop_
_entity.id
_entity.type
_entity.pdbx_description
1 polymer ?
#
loop_
_entity_poly.entity_id
_entity_poly.type
_entity_poly.pdbx_seq_one_letter_code
_entity_poly.pdbx_strand_id
1 'polypeptide(L)'
;MNNPLDFNAGDPALSNDAVKGSLILIVDDVPANLGVLGDLLHDAGYQVKAATSGRAALRYAVQDPQPALVLLDVMMPEMDGYQVLAALRKDPATQDIPVIFLTALDNARDEERGFQHGAADYIAKPIKPDVVLARVRNQLLARIAANWLRDQNAALEAEVARRMEENELIQAA
;
A
#
# COMPACT_ATOMS: atom_id res chain seq x y z
N MET A 1 31.20 -15.20 -0.08
CA MET A 1 30.25 -15.12 1.05
C MET A 1 29.55 -13.78 0.92
N ASN A 2 28.34 -13.77 0.36
CA ASN A 2 27.57 -12.54 0.25
C ASN A 2 27.02 -12.17 1.63
N ASN A 3 27.37 -10.99 2.09
CA ASN A 3 26.84 -10.42 3.31
C ASN A 3 25.35 -10.14 3.09
N PRO A 4 24.43 -10.70 3.92
CA PRO A 4 22.98 -10.47 3.76
C PRO A 4 22.52 -9.04 4.08
N LEU A 5 23.46 -8.12 4.37
CA LEU A 5 23.18 -6.72 4.71
C LEU A 5 23.65 -5.73 3.62
N ASP A 6 24.14 -6.19 2.48
CA ASP A 6 24.41 -5.30 1.35
C ASP A 6 23.10 -4.89 0.68
N PHE A 7 22.46 -3.87 1.24
CA PHE A 7 21.47 -3.06 0.54
C PHE A 7 22.21 -2.28 -0.55
N ASN A 8 22.43 -2.93 -1.66
CA ASN A 8 22.98 -2.26 -2.82
C ASN A 8 21.85 -1.48 -3.51
N ALA A 9 22.05 -0.18 -3.75
CA ALA A 9 21.12 0.70 -4.48
C ALA A 9 20.82 0.22 -5.94
N GLY A 10 21.33 -0.93 -6.31
CA GLY A 10 21.10 -1.63 -7.58
C GLY A 10 20.33 -2.95 -7.43
N ASP A 11 19.70 -3.23 -6.30
CA ASP A 11 18.86 -4.42 -6.16
C ASP A 11 17.63 -4.28 -7.07
N PRO A 12 17.43 -5.22 -8.02
CA PRO A 12 16.27 -5.18 -8.90
C PRO A 12 14.94 -5.16 -8.17
N ALA A 13 14.89 -5.65 -6.92
CA ALA A 13 13.69 -5.61 -6.07
C ALA A 13 13.28 -4.20 -5.62
N LEU A 14 14.19 -3.22 -5.68
CA LEU A 14 13.93 -1.81 -5.33
C LEU A 14 14.00 -0.88 -6.54
N SER A 15 14.08 -1.43 -7.74
CA SER A 15 14.07 -0.65 -8.98
C SER A 15 12.65 -0.14 -9.31
N ASN A 16 12.56 0.91 -10.12
CA ASN A 16 11.28 1.39 -10.64
C ASN A 16 10.50 0.28 -11.38
N ASP A 17 11.19 -0.72 -11.91
CA ASP A 17 10.58 -1.84 -12.60
C ASP A 17 9.89 -2.83 -11.66
N ALA A 18 10.30 -2.89 -10.39
CA ALA A 18 9.70 -3.77 -9.40
C ALA A 18 8.23 -3.42 -9.07
N VAL A 19 7.82 -2.18 -9.26
CA VAL A 19 6.46 -1.71 -8.99
C VAL A 19 5.58 -1.64 -10.24
N LYS A 20 6.16 -1.75 -11.44
CA LYS A 20 5.38 -1.79 -12.69
C LYS A 20 4.41 -2.97 -12.71
N GLY A 21 3.21 -2.73 -13.22
CA GLY A 21 2.15 -3.73 -13.24
C GLY A 21 1.42 -3.92 -11.92
N SER A 22 1.81 -3.21 -10.85
CA SER A 22 1.05 -3.21 -9.59
C SER A 22 -0.37 -2.71 -9.81
N LEU A 23 -1.35 -3.37 -9.18
CA LEU A 23 -2.74 -2.96 -9.24
C LEU A 23 -3.02 -1.86 -8.22
N ILE A 24 -3.51 -0.72 -8.69
CA ILE A 24 -3.91 0.42 -7.87
C ILE A 24 -5.42 0.56 -7.93
N LEU A 25 -6.07 0.56 -6.77
CA LEU A 25 -7.47 0.89 -6.64
C LEU A 25 -7.62 2.41 -6.46
N ILE A 26 -8.33 3.07 -7.36
CA ILE A 26 -8.66 4.48 -7.25
C ILE A 26 -10.13 4.65 -6.88
N VAL A 27 -10.41 5.53 -5.93
CA VAL A 27 -11.74 5.73 -5.36
C VAL A 27 -12.08 7.20 -5.32
N ASP A 28 -13.08 7.59 -6.09
CA ASP A 28 -13.60 8.97 -6.15
C ASP A 28 -15.05 8.89 -6.66
N ASP A 29 -15.96 9.63 -6.07
CA ASP A 29 -17.37 9.66 -6.49
C ASP A 29 -17.61 10.45 -7.78
N VAL A 30 -16.61 11.19 -8.27
CA VAL A 30 -16.64 11.93 -9.52
C VAL A 30 -15.94 11.13 -10.64
N PRO A 31 -16.68 10.57 -11.62
CA PRO A 31 -16.10 9.74 -12.67
C PRO A 31 -15.00 10.42 -13.49
N ALA A 32 -15.10 11.73 -13.70
CA ALA A 32 -14.09 12.51 -14.43
C ALA A 32 -12.72 12.48 -13.72
N ASN A 33 -12.70 12.52 -12.39
CA ASN A 33 -11.47 12.42 -11.61
C ASN A 33 -10.83 11.04 -11.77
N LEU A 34 -11.66 9.99 -11.78
CA LEU A 34 -11.20 8.61 -12.01
C LEU A 34 -10.59 8.42 -13.39
N GLY A 35 -11.18 9.05 -14.43
CA GLY A 35 -10.63 9.02 -15.78
C GLY A 35 -9.23 9.62 -15.85
N VAL A 36 -9.08 10.86 -15.37
CA VAL A 36 -7.77 11.56 -15.38
C VAL A 36 -6.70 10.80 -14.58
N LEU A 37 -7.05 10.37 -13.39
CA LEU A 37 -6.11 9.66 -12.52
C LEU A 37 -5.78 8.26 -13.05
N GLY A 38 -6.78 7.58 -13.62
CA GLY A 38 -6.62 6.28 -14.24
C GLY A 38 -5.68 6.31 -15.44
N ASP A 39 -5.85 7.27 -16.35
CA ASP A 39 -4.98 7.46 -17.51
C ASP A 39 -3.55 7.75 -17.09
N LEU A 40 -3.36 8.65 -16.11
CA LEU A 40 -2.04 8.98 -15.56
C LEU A 40 -1.30 7.75 -15.02
N LEU A 41 -1.97 6.92 -14.24
CA LEU A 41 -1.39 5.73 -13.65
C LEU A 41 -1.14 4.64 -14.68
N HIS A 42 -2.06 4.47 -15.62
CA HIS A 42 -1.92 3.51 -16.71
C HIS A 42 -0.71 3.84 -17.60
N ASP A 43 -0.55 5.10 -17.98
CA ASP A 43 0.59 5.57 -18.78
C ASP A 43 1.93 5.38 -18.05
N ALA A 44 1.91 5.40 -16.71
CA ALA A 44 3.08 5.11 -15.88
C ALA A 44 3.37 3.60 -15.71
N GLY A 45 2.53 2.73 -16.29
CA GLY A 45 2.73 1.27 -16.29
C GLY A 45 2.03 0.52 -15.16
N TYR A 46 1.10 1.15 -14.44
CA TYR A 46 0.28 0.50 -13.41
C TYR A 46 -0.99 -0.10 -13.99
N GLN A 47 -1.50 -1.13 -13.33
CA GLN A 47 -2.88 -1.58 -13.53
C GLN A 47 -3.80 -0.77 -12.63
N VAL A 48 -4.98 -0.42 -13.12
CA VAL A 48 -5.92 0.46 -12.41
C VAL A 48 -7.29 -0.21 -12.31
N LYS A 49 -7.87 -0.15 -11.12
CA LYS A 49 -9.27 -0.46 -10.88
C LYS A 49 -9.92 0.76 -10.24
N ALA A 50 -11.11 1.13 -10.72
CA ALA A 50 -11.81 2.32 -10.27
C ALA A 50 -13.09 1.97 -9.51
N ALA A 51 -13.34 2.65 -8.40
CA ALA A 51 -14.56 2.58 -7.62
C ALA A 51 -15.15 3.98 -7.44
N THR A 52 -16.47 4.09 -7.61
CA THR A 52 -17.21 5.36 -7.49
C THR A 52 -17.84 5.56 -6.11
N SER A 53 -17.62 4.64 -5.18
CA SER A 53 -18.14 4.73 -3.82
C SER A 53 -17.27 3.96 -2.83
N GLY A 54 -17.39 4.29 -1.55
CA GLY A 54 -16.71 3.58 -0.48
C GLY A 54 -17.09 2.10 -0.40
N ARG A 55 -18.36 1.78 -0.59
CA ARG A 55 -18.83 0.38 -0.60
C ARG A 55 -18.25 -0.43 -1.76
N ALA A 56 -18.16 0.16 -2.95
CA ALA A 56 -17.53 -0.48 -4.09
C ALA A 56 -16.02 -0.68 -3.84
N ALA A 57 -15.36 0.29 -3.24
CA ALA A 57 -13.95 0.19 -2.87
C ALA A 57 -13.68 -1.00 -1.93
N LEU A 58 -14.50 -1.18 -0.89
CA LEU A 58 -14.36 -2.31 0.04
C LEU A 58 -14.58 -3.66 -0.64
N ARG A 59 -15.53 -3.76 -1.56
CA ARG A 59 -15.72 -4.99 -2.35
C ARG A 59 -14.51 -5.30 -3.24
N TYR A 60 -13.94 -4.29 -3.87
CA TYR A 60 -12.79 -4.47 -4.76
C TYR A 60 -11.49 -4.77 -4.01
N ALA A 61 -11.34 -4.24 -2.80
CA ALA A 61 -10.15 -4.43 -1.99
C ALA A 61 -9.90 -5.89 -1.57
N VAL A 62 -10.95 -6.72 -1.51
CA VAL A 62 -10.85 -8.14 -1.16
C VAL A 62 -10.85 -9.08 -2.37
N GLN A 63 -11.04 -8.56 -3.57
CA GLN A 63 -11.04 -9.37 -4.81
C GLN A 63 -9.62 -9.74 -5.22
N ASP A 64 -9.47 -10.88 -5.85
CA ASP A 64 -8.22 -11.33 -6.45
C ASP A 64 -8.16 -10.93 -7.95
N PRO A 65 -7.10 -10.26 -8.43
CA PRO A 65 -5.93 -9.81 -7.67
C PRO A 65 -6.24 -8.64 -6.72
N GLN A 66 -5.66 -8.70 -5.52
CA GLN A 66 -5.84 -7.67 -4.50
C GLN A 66 -5.05 -6.39 -4.86
N PRO A 67 -5.58 -5.20 -4.61
CA PRO A 67 -4.84 -3.96 -4.83
C PRO A 67 -3.55 -3.90 -4.00
N ALA A 68 -2.49 -3.42 -4.61
CA ALA A 68 -1.24 -3.15 -3.93
C ALA A 68 -1.25 -1.81 -3.19
N LEU A 69 -2.14 -0.90 -3.59
CA LEU A 69 -2.31 0.44 -3.04
C LEU A 69 -3.71 0.97 -3.35
N VAL A 70 -4.25 1.81 -2.46
CA VAL A 70 -5.52 2.51 -2.65
C VAL A 70 -5.27 4.02 -2.67
N LEU A 71 -5.73 4.69 -3.72
CA LEU A 71 -5.89 6.14 -3.77
C LEU A 71 -7.35 6.48 -3.47
N LEU A 72 -7.60 7.21 -2.39
CA LEU A 72 -8.92 7.32 -1.80
C LEU A 72 -9.29 8.78 -1.57
N ASP A 73 -10.34 9.25 -2.24
CA ASP A 73 -10.94 10.55 -1.94
C ASP A 73 -11.53 10.56 -0.53
N VAL A 74 -11.28 11.63 0.20
CA VAL A 74 -11.81 11.82 1.55
C VAL A 74 -13.31 12.15 1.51
N MET A 75 -13.71 13.04 0.62
CA MET A 75 -15.07 13.58 0.56
C MET A 75 -15.93 12.82 -0.44
N MET A 76 -16.68 11.84 0.06
CA MET A 76 -17.63 11.08 -0.73
C MET A 76 -18.97 10.98 -0.01
N PRO A 77 -20.12 10.91 -0.76
CA PRO A 77 -21.41 10.71 -0.14
C PRO A 77 -21.57 9.32 0.48
N GLU A 78 -22.44 9.19 1.45
CA GLU A 78 -22.81 7.97 2.20
C GLU A 78 -21.67 7.39 3.06
N MET A 79 -20.51 7.12 2.47
CA MET A 79 -19.33 6.60 3.15
C MET A 79 -18.12 7.42 2.72
N ASP A 80 -17.54 8.19 3.63
CA ASP A 80 -16.35 9.00 3.37
C ASP A 80 -15.05 8.17 3.37
N GLY A 81 -13.94 8.79 2.98
CA GLY A 81 -12.65 8.13 2.91
C GLY A 81 -12.15 7.64 4.28
N TYR A 82 -12.45 8.34 5.36
CA TYR A 82 -12.06 7.89 6.71
C TYR A 82 -12.78 6.62 7.12
N GLN A 83 -14.06 6.51 6.80
CA GLN A 83 -14.86 5.30 7.07
C GLN A 83 -14.37 4.10 6.23
N VAL A 84 -14.00 4.34 4.98
CA VAL A 84 -13.39 3.30 4.12
C VAL A 84 -12.06 2.82 4.72
N LEU A 85 -11.19 3.74 5.10
CA LEU A 85 -9.90 3.39 5.72
C LEU A 85 -10.10 2.60 7.02
N ALA A 86 -11.01 3.03 7.89
CA ALA A 86 -11.32 2.33 9.13
C ALA A 86 -11.78 0.88 8.87
N ALA A 87 -12.62 0.67 7.85
CA ALA A 87 -13.07 -0.67 7.46
C ALA A 87 -11.93 -1.53 6.91
N LEU A 88 -11.06 -0.96 6.07
CA LEU A 88 -9.87 -1.67 5.55
C LEU A 88 -8.93 -2.10 6.68
N ARG A 89 -8.74 -1.27 7.71
CA ARG A 89 -7.85 -1.57 8.84
C ARG A 89 -8.41 -2.63 9.80
N LYS A 90 -9.73 -2.81 9.84
CA LYS A 90 -10.38 -3.85 10.65
C LYS A 90 -10.35 -5.24 10.03
N ASP A 91 -10.25 -5.33 8.71
CA ASP A 91 -10.22 -6.60 8.00
C ASP A 91 -8.76 -7.09 7.84
N PRO A 92 -8.41 -8.27 8.39
CA PRO A 92 -7.07 -8.84 8.24
C PRO A 92 -6.62 -9.01 6.79
N ALA A 93 -7.55 -9.18 5.85
CA ALA A 93 -7.25 -9.33 4.42
C ALA A 93 -6.76 -8.02 3.78
N THR A 94 -7.15 -6.86 4.32
CA THR A 94 -6.89 -5.54 3.74
C THR A 94 -6.11 -4.58 4.64
N GLN A 95 -5.88 -4.97 5.89
CA GLN A 95 -5.27 -4.08 6.90
C GLN A 95 -3.89 -3.53 6.54
N ASP A 96 -3.14 -4.25 5.71
CA ASP A 96 -1.77 -3.89 5.32
C ASP A 96 -1.70 -3.16 3.96
N ILE A 97 -2.83 -2.97 3.28
CA ILE A 97 -2.84 -2.22 2.01
C ILE A 97 -2.57 -0.74 2.30
N PRO A 98 -1.52 -0.14 1.72
CA PRO A 98 -1.28 1.28 1.89
C PRO A 98 -2.38 2.11 1.25
N VAL A 99 -2.84 3.13 1.97
CA VAL A 99 -3.88 4.06 1.54
C VAL A 99 -3.30 5.46 1.48
N ILE A 100 -3.41 6.11 0.34
CA ILE A 100 -3.09 7.52 0.14
C ILE A 100 -4.40 8.28 0.00
N PHE A 101 -4.64 9.26 0.85
CA PHE A 101 -5.79 10.14 0.71
C PHE A 101 -5.59 11.20 -0.38
N LEU A 102 -6.65 11.43 -1.13
CA LEU A 102 -6.78 12.59 -2.01
C LEU A 102 -7.68 13.61 -1.30
N THR A 103 -7.16 14.77 -0.98
CA THR A 103 -7.86 15.76 -0.18
C THR A 103 -7.86 17.14 -0.81
N ALA A 104 -8.99 17.84 -0.75
CA ALA A 104 -9.03 19.27 -1.06
C ALA A 104 -8.34 19.99 0.10
N LEU A 105 -7.15 20.52 -0.14
CA LEU A 105 -6.39 21.24 0.86
C LEU A 105 -7.11 22.47 1.38
N ASP A 106 -7.42 22.44 2.68
CA ASP A 106 -7.43 23.67 3.50
C ASP A 106 -7.27 23.38 5.00
N ASN A 107 -7.05 22.14 5.43
CA ASN A 107 -6.96 21.83 6.85
C ASN A 107 -5.79 20.91 7.21
N ALA A 108 -4.75 21.47 7.82
CA ALA A 108 -3.74 20.71 8.55
C ALA A 108 -4.36 19.73 9.60
N ARG A 109 -5.61 19.99 10.03
CA ARG A 109 -6.39 19.12 10.91
C ARG A 109 -6.85 17.83 10.22
N ASP A 110 -7.10 17.86 8.92
CA ASP A 110 -7.53 16.68 8.17
C ASP A 110 -6.34 15.75 7.88
N GLU A 111 -5.15 16.30 7.66
CA GLU A 111 -3.92 15.51 7.55
C GLU A 111 -3.60 14.78 8.86
N GLU A 112 -3.66 15.48 10.00
CA GLU A 112 -3.43 14.90 11.31
C GLU A 112 -4.43 13.78 11.61
N ARG A 113 -5.73 13.98 11.32
CA ARG A 113 -6.76 12.96 11.51
C ARG A 113 -6.52 11.71 10.68
N GLY A 114 -6.09 11.86 9.44
CA GLY A 114 -5.85 10.71 8.57
C GLY A 114 -4.63 9.90 8.99
N PHE A 115 -3.51 10.53 9.39
CA PHE A 115 -2.36 9.81 9.95
C PHE A 115 -2.72 9.07 11.23
N GLN A 116 -3.53 9.66 12.10
CA GLN A 116 -4.07 8.98 13.28
C GLN A 116 -4.94 7.77 12.93
N HIS A 117 -5.58 7.75 11.74
CA HIS A 117 -6.40 6.63 11.27
C HIS A 117 -5.61 5.58 10.48
N GLY A 118 -4.31 5.77 10.27
CA GLY A 118 -3.44 4.80 9.61
C GLY A 118 -3.33 4.98 8.09
N ALA A 119 -3.54 6.20 7.57
CA ALA A 119 -3.18 6.53 6.19
C ALA A 119 -1.66 6.54 6.02
N ALA A 120 -1.20 6.06 4.87
CA ALA A 120 0.22 6.03 4.55
C ALA A 120 0.74 7.39 4.08
N ASP A 121 -0.09 8.16 3.38
CA ASP A 121 0.26 9.47 2.83
C ASP A 121 -0.97 10.27 2.39
N TYR A 122 -0.74 11.50 1.93
CA TYR A 122 -1.74 12.44 1.41
C TYR A 122 -1.30 13.06 0.10
N ILE A 123 -2.26 13.34 -0.75
CA ILE A 123 -2.08 14.14 -1.97
C ILE A 123 -3.16 15.22 -1.99
N ALA A 124 -2.71 16.47 -2.05
CA ALA A 124 -3.59 17.60 -2.15
C ALA A 124 -4.18 17.75 -3.55
N LYS A 125 -5.45 18.08 -3.63
CA LYS A 125 -6.10 18.55 -4.86
C LYS A 125 -5.84 20.07 -5.06
N PRO A 126 -5.59 20.55 -6.28
CA PRO A 126 -5.61 19.81 -7.55
C PRO A 126 -4.40 18.87 -7.70
N ILE A 127 -4.67 17.70 -8.28
CA ILE A 127 -3.67 16.65 -8.43
C ILE A 127 -2.58 17.09 -9.41
N LYS A 128 -1.32 16.97 -8.95
CA LYS A 128 -0.14 17.19 -9.78
C LYS A 128 0.42 15.82 -10.19
N PRO A 129 0.54 15.52 -11.49
CA PRO A 129 0.97 14.21 -11.98
C PRO A 129 2.27 13.69 -11.34
N ASP A 130 3.31 14.51 -11.31
CA ASP A 130 4.61 14.12 -10.75
C ASP A 130 4.52 13.78 -9.25
N VAL A 131 3.69 14.49 -8.50
CA VAL A 131 3.49 14.24 -7.07
C VAL A 131 2.77 12.92 -6.85
N VAL A 132 1.71 12.65 -7.61
CA VAL A 132 0.97 11.38 -7.53
C VAL A 132 1.89 10.21 -7.82
N LEU A 133 2.61 10.26 -8.94
CA LEU A 133 3.49 9.18 -9.35
C LEU A 133 4.62 8.93 -8.36
N ALA A 134 5.22 9.98 -7.80
CA ALA A 134 6.27 9.86 -6.80
C ALA A 134 5.75 9.23 -5.50
N ARG A 135 4.59 9.65 -5.00
CA ARG A 135 4.01 9.12 -3.76
C ARG A 135 3.53 7.69 -3.91
N VAL A 136 2.88 7.36 -5.02
CA VAL A 136 2.46 5.99 -5.34
C VAL A 136 3.67 5.06 -5.37
N ARG A 137 4.70 5.43 -6.12
CA ARG A 137 5.93 4.65 -6.21
C ARG A 137 6.57 4.45 -4.84
N ASN A 138 6.73 5.49 -4.05
CA ASN A 138 7.35 5.41 -2.73
C ASN A 138 6.59 4.46 -1.80
N GLN A 139 5.28 4.51 -1.80
CA GLN A 139 4.46 3.62 -0.97
C GLN A 139 4.51 2.16 -1.45
N LEU A 140 4.53 1.93 -2.75
CA LEU A 140 4.68 0.57 -3.30
C LEU A 140 6.05 -0.03 -2.97
N LEU A 141 7.12 0.74 -3.11
CA LEU A 141 8.48 0.31 -2.73
C LEU A 141 8.59 0.04 -1.23
N ALA A 142 8.02 0.90 -0.38
CA ALA A 142 7.99 0.70 1.07
C ALA A 142 7.26 -0.61 1.45
N ARG A 143 6.17 -0.92 0.76
CA ARG A 143 5.43 -2.17 0.98
C ARG A 143 6.24 -3.40 0.59
N ILE A 144 6.92 -3.37 -0.55
CA ILE A 144 7.81 -4.44 -1.00
C ILE A 144 8.92 -4.68 0.03
N ALA A 145 9.57 -3.61 0.49
CA ALA A 145 10.61 -3.70 1.51
C ALA A 145 10.08 -4.26 2.85
N ALA A 146 8.91 -3.83 3.30
CA ALA A 146 8.28 -4.33 4.52
C ALA A 146 7.93 -5.83 4.43
N ASN A 147 7.40 -6.28 3.29
CA ASN A 147 7.10 -7.68 3.06
C ASN A 147 8.37 -8.52 3.04
N TRP A 148 9.42 -8.06 2.37
CA TRP A 148 10.69 -8.74 2.33
C TRP A 148 11.30 -8.91 3.74
N LEU A 149 11.29 -7.84 4.56
CA LEU A 149 11.77 -7.89 5.95
C LEU A 149 10.96 -8.88 6.80
N ARG A 150 9.64 -8.91 6.63
CA ARG A 150 8.76 -9.84 7.33
C ARG A 150 9.09 -11.29 6.97
N ASP A 151 9.31 -11.59 5.69
CA ASP A 151 9.67 -12.92 5.21
C ASP A 151 11.04 -13.34 5.74
N GLN A 152 12.03 -12.44 5.76
CA GLN A 152 13.35 -12.70 6.34
C GLN A 152 13.28 -12.98 7.84
N ASN A 153 12.50 -12.22 8.59
CA ASN A 153 12.31 -12.45 10.03
C ASN A 153 11.66 -13.81 10.30
N ALA A 154 10.62 -14.18 9.56
CA ALA A 154 9.96 -15.48 9.69
C ALA A 154 10.93 -16.63 9.40
N ALA A 155 11.77 -16.53 8.39
CA ALA A 155 12.78 -17.53 8.05
C ALA A 155 13.85 -17.67 9.16
N LEU A 156 14.30 -16.54 9.73
CA LEU A 156 15.26 -16.54 10.84
C LEU A 156 14.67 -17.15 12.11
N GLU A 157 13.44 -16.82 12.47
CA GLU A 157 12.74 -17.40 13.61
C GLU A 157 12.59 -18.93 13.47
N ALA A 158 12.23 -19.41 12.28
CA ALA A 158 12.14 -20.83 11.99
C ALA A 158 13.50 -21.54 12.12
N GLU A 159 14.58 -20.92 11.64
CA GLU A 159 15.94 -21.46 11.76
C GLU A 159 16.39 -21.51 13.23
N VAL A 160 16.11 -20.46 14.01
CA VAL A 160 16.42 -20.44 15.45
C VAL A 160 15.67 -21.55 16.18
N ALA A 161 14.37 -21.70 15.92
CA ALA A 161 13.57 -22.77 16.54
C ALA A 161 14.12 -24.15 16.21
N ARG A 162 14.47 -24.41 14.95
CA ARG A 162 15.06 -25.67 14.50
C ARG A 162 16.40 -25.98 15.24
N ARG A 163 17.26 -24.99 15.36
CA ARG A 163 18.53 -25.15 16.06
C ARG A 163 18.37 -25.39 17.57
N MET A 164 17.37 -24.77 18.18
CA MET A 164 17.07 -25.01 19.60
C MET A 164 16.61 -26.46 19.83
N GLU A 165 15.72 -26.97 18.98
CA GLU A 165 15.27 -28.37 19.04
C GLU A 165 16.43 -29.36 18.86
N GLU A 166 17.30 -29.11 17.85
CA GLU A 166 18.50 -29.94 17.64
C GLU A 166 19.43 -29.96 18.86
N ASN A 167 19.65 -28.79 19.49
CA ASN A 167 20.50 -28.70 20.69
C ASN A 167 19.89 -29.41 21.90
N GLU A 168 18.58 -29.31 22.10
CA GLU A 168 17.89 -30.02 23.19
C GLU A 168 18.00 -31.54 23.00
N LEU A 169 17.86 -32.04 21.79
CA LEU A 169 18.04 -33.48 21.50
C LEU A 169 19.47 -33.95 21.76
N ILE A 170 20.48 -33.14 21.47
CA ILE A 170 21.90 -33.47 21.73
C ILE A 170 22.18 -33.50 23.24
N GLN A 171 21.57 -32.59 24.03
CA GLN A 171 21.77 -32.55 25.48
C GLN A 171 21.03 -33.66 26.24
N ALA A 172 19.99 -34.23 25.66
CA ALA A 172 19.18 -35.30 26.22
C ALA A 172 19.76 -36.71 25.96
N ALA A 173 20.77 -36.81 25.11
CA ALA A 173 21.45 -38.07 24.76
C ALA A 173 22.68 -38.33 25.62
#